data_ef819b6f16416c9133a33ba559e3f1d5
#
_entry.id   ef819b6f16416c9133a33ba559e3f1d5
#
_cell.length_a   1.000
_cell.length_b   1.000
_cell.length_c   1.000
_cell.angle_alpha   90.00
_cell.angle_beta   90.00
_cell.angle_gamma   90.00
#
_symmetry.space_group_name_H-M   'P 1'
#
loop_
_entity.id
_entity.type
_entity.pdbx_description
1 polymer ?
#
loop_
_entity_poly.entity_id
_entity_poly.type
_entity_poly.pdbx_seq_one_letter_code
_entity_poly.pdbx_strand_id
1 'polypeptide(L)'
;PNPACKDYSEEYQALYHEHMAKMLEERPWIWSSHVWNMFDFGCAARDEGGVAGRNNKGLVTLDRKVKKDSYYIYQAYWNKQPMVHLCGKRYAQRAGETTEIRVYSNQPSVTLFLNGEKVEELSAEKVFVFTVALKDGFNILTAQAGEVKDTMTLEKVEKEPEIYVLPEVNERAE
;
A
#
# COMPACT_ATOMS: atom_id res chain seq x y z
N PRO A 1 9.96 1.03 -5.57
CA PRO A 1 10.36 -0.25 -4.96
C PRO A 1 11.64 -0.83 -5.58
N ASN A 2 12.50 -1.41 -4.77
CA ASN A 2 13.72 -2.07 -5.20
C ASN A 2 13.60 -3.60 -4.98
N PRO A 3 13.37 -4.40 -6.04
CA PRO A 3 13.10 -5.84 -5.91
C PRO A 3 14.33 -6.69 -5.53
N ALA A 4 15.50 -6.10 -5.39
CA ALA A 4 16.73 -6.82 -5.02
C ALA A 4 16.81 -7.20 -3.53
N CYS A 5 15.69 -7.47 -2.89
CA CYS A 5 15.55 -7.81 -1.47
C CYS A 5 16.11 -6.74 -0.50
N LYS A 6 16.18 -5.50 -0.95
CA LYS A 6 16.70 -4.35 -0.19
C LYS A 6 15.63 -3.28 0.10
N ASP A 7 14.43 -3.45 -0.40
CA ASP A 7 13.31 -2.53 -0.22
C ASP A 7 12.40 -3.03 0.91
N TYR A 8 12.37 -2.27 2.00
CA TYR A 8 11.52 -2.51 3.16
C TYR A 8 10.41 -1.47 3.28
N SER A 9 10.10 -0.76 2.17
CA SER A 9 8.97 0.18 2.12
C SER A 9 7.63 -0.54 2.25
N GLU A 10 6.62 0.21 2.70
CA GLU A 10 5.25 -0.29 2.74
C GLU A 10 4.72 -0.59 1.33
N GLU A 11 5.10 0.22 0.36
CA GLU A 11 4.73 0.06 -1.04
C GLU A 11 5.24 -1.27 -1.61
N TYR A 12 6.49 -1.65 -1.31
CA TYR A 12 7.02 -2.94 -1.75
C TYR A 12 6.35 -4.10 -1.02
N GLN A 13 6.08 -3.96 0.28
CA GLN A 13 5.30 -4.94 1.03
C GLN A 13 3.92 -5.14 0.41
N ALA A 14 3.23 -4.05 0.03
CA ALA A 14 1.93 -4.11 -0.59
C ALA A 14 1.97 -4.89 -1.93
N LEU A 15 2.93 -4.58 -2.81
CA LEU A 15 3.12 -5.31 -4.08
C LEU A 15 3.40 -6.81 -3.88
N TYR A 16 4.21 -7.16 -2.88
CA TYR A 16 4.46 -8.56 -2.53
C TYR A 16 3.16 -9.28 -2.15
N HIS A 17 2.35 -8.67 -1.29
CA HIS A 17 1.08 -9.26 -0.84
C HIS A 17 0.00 -9.26 -1.92
N GLU A 18 -0.02 -8.30 -2.85
CA GLU A 18 -0.87 -8.35 -4.05
C GLU A 18 -0.59 -9.62 -4.87
N HIS A 19 0.70 -9.85 -5.15
CA HIS A 19 1.12 -11.04 -5.89
C HIS A 19 0.75 -12.33 -5.16
N MET A 20 1.02 -12.40 -3.86
CA MET A 20 0.73 -13.58 -3.04
C MET A 20 -0.78 -13.85 -2.92
N ALA A 21 -1.62 -12.83 -2.70
CA ALA A 21 -3.06 -13.00 -2.60
C ALA A 21 -3.65 -13.50 -3.92
N LYS A 22 -3.24 -12.91 -5.04
CA LYS A 22 -3.63 -13.34 -6.38
C LYS A 22 -3.18 -14.78 -6.67
N MET A 23 -1.93 -15.09 -6.35
CA MET A 23 -1.38 -16.44 -6.56
C MET A 23 -2.15 -17.51 -5.79
N LEU A 24 -2.58 -17.21 -4.57
CA LEU A 24 -3.39 -18.12 -3.75
C LEU A 24 -4.80 -18.29 -4.30
N GLU A 25 -5.44 -17.20 -4.74
CA GLU A 25 -6.78 -17.23 -5.34
C GLU A 25 -6.83 -18.09 -6.62
N GLU A 26 -5.78 -18.01 -7.44
CA GLU A 26 -5.65 -18.79 -8.68
C GLU A 26 -5.35 -20.28 -8.45
N ARG A 27 -5.09 -20.72 -7.19
CA ARG A 27 -4.65 -22.09 -6.86
C ARG A 27 -5.55 -22.74 -5.80
N PRO A 28 -6.79 -23.09 -6.14
CA PRO A 28 -7.78 -23.64 -5.20
C PRO A 28 -7.37 -24.99 -4.58
N TRP A 29 -6.34 -25.63 -5.11
CA TRP A 29 -5.76 -26.85 -4.52
C TRP A 29 -4.85 -26.58 -3.33
N ILE A 30 -4.46 -25.33 -3.07
CA ILE A 30 -3.76 -24.94 -1.84
C ILE A 30 -4.81 -24.85 -0.73
N TRP A 31 -4.87 -25.87 0.11
CA TRP A 31 -5.90 -25.99 1.14
C TRP A 31 -5.72 -25.06 2.34
N SER A 32 -4.50 -24.56 2.56
CA SER A 32 -4.20 -23.62 3.67
C SER A 32 -3.00 -22.75 3.34
N SER A 33 -3.05 -21.51 3.78
CA SER A 33 -1.93 -20.56 3.78
C SER A 33 -2.01 -19.67 5.01
N HIS A 34 -0.87 -19.23 5.53
CA HIS A 34 -0.78 -18.36 6.68
C HIS A 34 0.12 -17.17 6.35
N VAL A 35 -0.42 -15.96 6.50
CA VAL A 35 0.35 -14.74 6.27
C VAL A 35 1.32 -14.52 7.44
N TRP A 36 2.57 -14.34 7.16
CA TRP A 36 3.58 -13.90 8.13
C TRP A 36 3.84 -12.40 7.98
N ASN A 37 3.38 -11.59 8.91
CA ASN A 37 2.45 -11.97 9.97
C ASN A 37 1.49 -10.80 10.24
N MET A 38 0.60 -10.93 11.23
CA MET A 38 -0.40 -9.90 11.52
C MET A 38 0.22 -8.61 12.04
N PHE A 39 1.25 -8.65 12.88
CA PHE A 39 1.83 -7.48 13.54
C PHE A 39 3.34 -7.40 13.37
N ASP A 40 3.88 -6.20 13.26
CA ASP A 40 5.29 -5.98 13.51
C ASP A 40 5.64 -6.41 14.93
N PHE A 41 6.86 -6.90 15.14
CA PHE A 41 7.30 -7.35 16.47
C PHE A 41 8.78 -7.08 16.72
N GLY A 42 9.16 -7.04 17.99
CA GLY A 42 10.55 -6.91 18.40
C GLY A 42 11.37 -8.15 18.02
N CYS A 43 12.53 -7.94 17.41
CA CYS A 43 13.46 -9.01 17.03
C CYS A 43 14.89 -8.49 17.08
N ALA A 44 15.62 -8.78 18.13
CA ALA A 44 16.96 -8.24 18.35
C ALA A 44 17.98 -8.57 17.24
N ALA A 45 17.77 -9.70 16.55
CA ALA A 45 18.64 -10.13 15.44
C ALA A 45 18.34 -9.42 14.10
N ARG A 46 17.35 -8.52 14.06
CA ARG A 46 16.95 -7.80 12.85
C ARG A 46 17.47 -6.39 12.83
N ASP A 47 18.05 -6.01 11.70
CA ASP A 47 18.51 -4.65 11.41
C ASP A 47 18.23 -4.32 9.94
N GLU A 48 17.02 -4.62 9.49
CA GLU A 48 16.54 -4.34 8.14
C GLU A 48 15.47 -3.25 8.17
N GLY A 49 15.32 -2.53 7.08
CA GLY A 49 14.26 -1.54 6.90
C GLY A 49 14.44 -0.28 7.74
N GLY A 50 15.66 0.05 8.14
CA GLY A 50 16.01 1.29 8.83
C GLY A 50 15.57 1.32 10.32
N VAL A 51 15.09 0.21 10.89
CA VAL A 51 14.71 0.14 12.31
C VAL A 51 15.33 -1.09 12.95
N ALA A 52 16.45 -0.89 13.65
CA ALA A 52 17.12 -1.96 14.39
C ALA A 52 16.19 -2.60 15.44
N GLY A 53 16.34 -3.90 15.62
CA GLY A 53 15.58 -4.67 16.61
C GLY A 53 14.09 -4.87 16.26
N ARG A 54 13.68 -4.63 15.01
CA ARG A 54 12.29 -4.79 14.57
C ARG A 54 12.18 -5.71 13.35
N ASN A 55 11.20 -6.63 13.39
CA ASN A 55 10.66 -7.25 12.20
C ASN A 55 9.45 -6.43 11.75
N ASN A 56 9.51 -5.85 10.54
CA ASN A 56 8.48 -4.96 9.99
C ASN A 56 7.58 -5.63 8.94
N LYS A 57 7.54 -6.96 8.89
CA LYS A 57 6.72 -7.72 7.95
C LYS A 57 5.25 -7.86 8.37
N GLY A 58 4.86 -7.28 9.51
CA GLY A 58 3.48 -7.25 9.95
C GLY A 58 2.56 -6.50 9.00
N LEU A 59 1.31 -6.92 8.89
CA LEU A 59 0.25 -6.18 8.19
C LEU A 59 -0.22 -4.95 9.00
N VAL A 60 0.10 -4.92 10.28
CA VAL A 60 -0.22 -3.85 11.23
C VAL A 60 1.05 -3.46 11.97
N THR A 61 1.21 -2.17 12.23
CA THR A 61 2.40 -1.63 12.92
C THR A 61 2.59 -2.19 14.33
N LEU A 62 3.82 -2.07 14.86
CA LEU A 62 4.20 -2.58 16.18
C LEU A 62 3.30 -2.05 17.32
N ASP A 63 2.91 -0.78 17.25
CA ASP A 63 2.03 -0.11 18.22
C ASP A 63 0.54 -0.43 18.02
N ARG A 64 0.20 -1.25 17.03
CA ARG A 64 -1.17 -1.66 16.64
C ARG A 64 -2.06 -0.55 16.10
N LYS A 65 -1.52 0.64 15.83
CA LYS A 65 -2.34 1.81 15.46
C LYS A 65 -2.63 1.91 13.97
N VAL A 66 -1.71 1.41 13.12
CA VAL A 66 -1.82 1.54 11.67
C VAL A 66 -1.95 0.17 11.02
N LYS A 67 -3.03 -0.04 10.30
CA LYS A 67 -3.15 -1.11 9.31
C LYS A 67 -2.42 -0.65 8.06
N LYS A 68 -1.44 -1.41 7.61
CA LYS A 68 -0.67 -1.10 6.39
C LYS A 68 -1.49 -1.44 5.14
N ASP A 69 -1.07 -0.94 3.98
CA ASP A 69 -1.78 -1.23 2.72
C ASP A 69 -1.91 -2.73 2.47
N SER A 70 -0.90 -3.52 2.81
CA SER A 70 -0.92 -4.98 2.73
C SER A 70 -2.00 -5.67 3.58
N TYR A 71 -2.55 -5.03 4.61
CA TYR A 71 -3.73 -5.50 5.33
C TYR A 71 -4.98 -5.43 4.45
N TYR A 72 -5.13 -4.35 3.71
CA TYR A 72 -6.34 -4.06 2.94
C TYR A 72 -6.44 -4.89 1.66
N ILE A 73 -5.31 -5.36 1.08
CA ILE A 73 -5.40 -6.30 -0.04
C ILE A 73 -6.08 -7.61 0.39
N TYR A 74 -5.74 -8.16 1.57
CA TYR A 74 -6.42 -9.33 2.09
C TYR A 74 -7.88 -9.05 2.45
N GLN A 75 -8.18 -7.85 2.93
CA GLN A 75 -9.56 -7.44 3.13
C GLN A 75 -10.33 -7.41 1.80
N ALA A 76 -9.73 -6.95 0.71
CA ALA A 76 -10.35 -6.96 -0.61
C ALA A 76 -10.62 -8.38 -1.13
N TYR A 77 -9.78 -9.37 -0.80
CA TYR A 77 -10.00 -10.77 -1.18
C TYR A 77 -11.01 -11.49 -0.28
N TRP A 78 -10.96 -11.28 1.02
CA TRP A 78 -11.66 -12.16 1.98
C TRP A 78 -12.89 -11.53 2.63
N ASN A 79 -13.04 -10.21 2.60
CA ASN A 79 -14.22 -9.56 3.16
C ASN A 79 -15.41 -9.63 2.18
N LYS A 80 -16.58 -9.95 2.73
CA LYS A 80 -17.85 -9.97 1.97
C LYS A 80 -18.55 -8.62 1.95
N GLN A 81 -18.24 -7.74 2.91
CA GLN A 81 -18.79 -6.39 2.95
C GLN A 81 -18.08 -5.50 1.93
N PRO A 82 -18.79 -4.60 1.24
CA PRO A 82 -18.16 -3.64 0.34
C PRO A 82 -17.02 -2.87 1.03
N MET A 83 -15.90 -2.74 0.35
CA MET A 83 -14.76 -1.97 0.85
C MET A 83 -14.03 -1.28 -0.29
N VAL A 84 -13.40 -0.16 0.04
CA VAL A 84 -12.44 0.57 -0.80
C VAL A 84 -11.35 1.14 0.09
N HIS A 85 -10.09 1.11 -0.36
CA HIS A 85 -8.94 1.63 0.37
C HIS A 85 -7.95 2.28 -0.59
N LEU A 86 -7.63 3.55 -0.35
CA LEU A 86 -6.55 4.27 -1.02
C LEU A 86 -5.21 3.91 -0.39
N CYS A 87 -4.29 3.39 -1.17
CA CYS A 87 -2.95 3.03 -0.73
C CYS A 87 -2.00 4.24 -0.68
N GLY A 88 -0.91 4.10 0.07
CA GLY A 88 0.15 5.10 0.13
C GLY A 88 -0.19 6.34 0.95
N LYS A 89 -1.10 6.23 1.94
CA LYS A 89 -1.48 7.35 2.82
C LYS A 89 -0.30 7.90 3.64
N ARG A 90 0.68 7.06 3.93
CA ARG A 90 1.90 7.48 4.66
C ARG A 90 2.98 8.05 3.75
N TYR A 91 2.92 7.79 2.45
CA TYR A 91 3.70 8.46 1.42
C TYR A 91 2.95 9.70 0.93
N ALA A 92 2.79 10.68 1.84
CA ALA A 92 1.88 11.81 1.66
C ALA A 92 2.46 12.92 0.79
N GLN A 93 3.79 13.12 0.78
CA GLN A 93 4.46 14.16 0.00
C GLN A 93 5.09 13.55 -1.24
N ARG A 94 4.66 13.98 -2.40
CA ARG A 94 5.09 13.40 -3.69
C ARG A 94 5.60 14.47 -4.62
N ALA A 95 6.77 14.21 -5.24
CA ALA A 95 7.32 15.02 -6.30
C ALA A 95 6.93 14.46 -7.67
N GLY A 96 7.15 15.26 -8.71
CA GLY A 96 6.89 14.88 -10.09
C GLY A 96 5.58 15.45 -10.65
N GLU A 97 5.40 15.32 -11.96
CA GLU A 97 4.22 15.83 -12.66
C GLU A 97 2.98 14.95 -12.43
N THR A 98 3.19 13.64 -12.38
CA THR A 98 2.15 12.63 -12.15
C THR A 98 2.55 11.67 -11.04
N THR A 99 1.57 11.05 -10.40
CA THR A 99 1.76 10.02 -9.41
C THR A 99 0.81 8.86 -9.63
N GLU A 100 1.27 7.65 -9.30
CA GLU A 100 0.42 6.47 -9.28
C GLU A 100 -0.42 6.45 -8.00
N ILE A 101 -1.71 6.26 -8.13
CA ILE A 101 -2.66 6.07 -7.04
C ILE A 101 -3.22 4.66 -7.13
N ARG A 102 -2.86 3.84 -6.17
CA ARG A 102 -3.29 2.46 -6.06
C ARG A 102 -4.48 2.36 -5.10
N VAL A 103 -5.50 1.61 -5.49
CA VAL A 103 -6.73 1.44 -4.72
C VAL A 103 -7.05 -0.04 -4.62
N TYR A 104 -7.37 -0.50 -3.42
CA TYR A 104 -7.89 -1.85 -3.18
C TYR A 104 -9.39 -1.82 -2.96
N SER A 105 -10.11 -2.69 -3.64
CA SER A 105 -11.55 -2.84 -3.47
C SER A 105 -12.01 -4.25 -3.83
N ASN A 106 -13.08 -4.72 -3.19
CA ASN A 106 -13.80 -5.93 -3.58
C ASN A 106 -14.99 -5.64 -4.51
N GLN A 107 -15.15 -4.39 -4.95
CA GLN A 107 -16.19 -3.97 -5.89
C GLN A 107 -15.67 -4.03 -7.33
N PRO A 108 -16.55 -4.21 -8.33
CA PRO A 108 -16.15 -4.39 -9.73
C PRO A 108 -15.61 -3.10 -10.39
N SER A 109 -15.92 -1.94 -9.83
CA SER A 109 -15.43 -0.66 -10.34
C SER A 109 -15.11 0.31 -9.20
N VAL A 110 -14.16 1.20 -9.47
CA VAL A 110 -13.77 2.30 -8.60
C VAL A 110 -13.71 3.58 -9.41
N THR A 111 -14.34 4.64 -8.90
CA THR A 111 -14.20 6.01 -9.42
C THR A 111 -13.24 6.78 -8.52
N LEU A 112 -12.24 7.40 -9.12
CA LEU A 112 -11.32 8.31 -8.42
C LEU A 112 -11.70 9.76 -8.65
N PHE A 113 -11.68 10.54 -7.59
CA PHE A 113 -11.87 12.00 -7.59
C PHE A 113 -10.62 12.69 -7.07
N LEU A 114 -10.27 13.81 -7.68
CA LEU A 114 -9.22 14.73 -7.24
C LEU A 114 -9.87 16.09 -6.94
N ASN A 115 -9.76 16.55 -5.70
CA ASN A 115 -10.33 17.84 -5.27
C ASN A 115 -11.83 18.00 -5.61
N GLY A 116 -12.57 16.88 -5.55
CA GLY A 116 -14.00 16.82 -5.88
C GLY A 116 -14.33 16.61 -7.36
N GLU A 117 -13.38 16.71 -8.28
CA GLU A 117 -13.56 16.47 -9.71
C GLU A 117 -13.26 15.00 -10.04
N LYS A 118 -14.12 14.37 -10.86
CA LYS A 118 -13.91 13.00 -11.34
C LYS A 118 -12.67 12.96 -12.21
N VAL A 119 -11.72 12.11 -11.85
CA VAL A 119 -10.52 11.82 -12.66
C VAL A 119 -10.83 10.74 -13.67
N GLU A 120 -11.19 9.54 -13.17
CA GLU A 120 -11.41 8.37 -13.99
C GLU A 120 -12.25 7.34 -13.21
N GLU A 121 -12.86 6.41 -13.96
CA GLU A 121 -13.48 5.21 -13.42
C GLU A 121 -12.86 3.99 -14.08
N LEU A 122 -12.36 3.07 -13.26
CA LEU A 122 -11.77 1.83 -13.73
C LEU A 122 -12.61 0.64 -13.29
N SER A 123 -12.63 -0.39 -14.15
CA SER A 123 -13.14 -1.71 -13.82
C SER A 123 -11.97 -2.69 -13.75
N ALA A 124 -11.81 -3.34 -12.61
CA ALA A 124 -10.72 -4.28 -12.37
C ALA A 124 -11.11 -5.25 -11.22
N GLU A 125 -10.23 -6.20 -10.94
CA GLU A 125 -10.39 -7.09 -9.80
C GLU A 125 -9.37 -6.74 -8.71
N LYS A 126 -9.87 -6.36 -7.53
CA LYS A 126 -9.14 -6.12 -6.28
C LYS A 126 -8.16 -4.96 -6.30
N VAL A 127 -7.42 -4.74 -7.40
CA VAL A 127 -6.37 -3.72 -7.50
C VAL A 127 -6.68 -2.79 -8.67
N PHE A 128 -6.81 -1.50 -8.39
CA PHE A 128 -7.08 -0.44 -9.36
C PHE A 128 -5.92 0.54 -9.32
N VAL A 129 -5.37 0.89 -10.48
CA VAL A 129 -4.18 1.75 -10.58
C VAL A 129 -4.50 2.92 -11.48
N PHE A 130 -4.48 4.12 -10.90
CA PHE A 130 -4.73 5.38 -11.57
C PHE A 130 -3.44 6.18 -11.71
N THR A 131 -3.29 6.93 -12.79
CA THR A 131 -2.24 7.94 -12.95
C THR A 131 -2.85 9.31 -12.79
N VAL A 132 -2.35 10.10 -11.84
CA VAL A 132 -2.95 11.40 -11.48
C VAL A 132 -1.91 12.51 -11.54
N ALA A 133 -2.25 13.62 -12.19
CA ALA A 133 -1.50 14.87 -12.12
C ALA A 133 -1.96 15.66 -10.89
N LEU A 134 -1.11 15.77 -9.87
CA LEU A 134 -1.42 16.55 -8.67
C LEU A 134 -1.28 18.05 -8.95
N LYS A 135 -2.15 18.86 -8.34
CA LYS A 135 -2.01 20.33 -8.27
C LYS A 135 -0.96 20.68 -7.21
N ASP A 136 -0.27 21.82 -7.37
CA ASP A 136 0.71 22.26 -6.39
C ASP A 136 0.08 22.42 -5.00
N GLY A 137 0.78 21.97 -3.96
CA GLY A 137 0.29 21.94 -2.59
C GLY A 137 -0.64 20.75 -2.31
N PHE A 138 -1.65 20.97 -1.48
CA PHE A 138 -2.53 19.89 -0.99
C PHE A 138 -3.58 19.47 -1.99
N ASN A 139 -3.74 18.17 -2.12
CA ASN A 139 -4.69 17.50 -3.00
C ASN A 139 -5.50 16.48 -2.18
N ILE A 140 -6.82 16.56 -2.30
CA ILE A 140 -7.74 15.61 -1.69
C ILE A 140 -8.13 14.57 -2.73
N LEU A 141 -7.79 13.32 -2.48
CA LEU A 141 -8.17 12.18 -3.30
C LEU A 141 -9.29 11.42 -2.61
N THR A 142 -10.32 11.07 -3.37
CA THR A 142 -11.43 10.24 -2.90
C THR A 142 -11.63 9.09 -3.87
N ALA A 143 -11.53 7.86 -3.39
CA ALA A 143 -11.94 6.67 -4.13
C ALA A 143 -13.35 6.28 -3.70
N GLN A 144 -14.22 6.03 -4.67
CA GLN A 144 -15.59 5.58 -4.45
C GLN A 144 -15.84 4.25 -5.19
N ALA A 145 -16.39 3.28 -4.46
CA ALA A 145 -16.77 1.98 -4.99
C ALA A 145 -18.22 1.66 -4.52
N GLY A 146 -19.20 1.87 -5.39
CA GLY A 146 -20.60 1.85 -4.99
C GLY A 146 -20.91 2.91 -3.93
N GLU A 147 -21.39 2.48 -2.77
CA GLU A 147 -21.73 3.39 -1.65
C GLU A 147 -20.56 3.66 -0.70
N VAL A 148 -19.48 2.88 -0.78
CA VAL A 148 -18.31 3.05 0.10
C VAL A 148 -17.29 4.03 -0.49
N LYS A 149 -16.66 4.79 0.39
CA LYS A 149 -15.65 5.80 0.03
C LYS A 149 -14.46 5.73 0.97
N ASP A 150 -13.30 6.06 0.44
CA ASP A 150 -12.10 6.33 1.22
C ASP A 150 -11.43 7.60 0.71
N THR A 151 -10.84 8.36 1.60
CA THR A 151 -10.26 9.66 1.28
C THR A 151 -8.86 9.78 1.87
N MET A 152 -7.97 10.41 1.13
CA MET A 152 -6.63 10.78 1.60
C MET A 152 -6.24 12.17 1.11
N THR A 153 -5.29 12.78 1.80
CA THR A 153 -4.68 14.05 1.37
C THR A 153 -3.22 13.78 1.01
N LEU A 154 -2.82 14.23 -0.18
CA LEU A 154 -1.43 14.25 -0.64
C LEU A 154 -0.99 15.70 -0.82
N GLU A 155 0.30 15.93 -0.65
CA GLU A 155 0.94 17.21 -0.93
C GLU A 155 1.90 17.05 -2.13
N LYS A 156 1.71 17.85 -3.17
CA LYS A 156 2.70 17.95 -4.24
C LYS A 156 3.82 18.88 -3.80
N VAL A 157 5.04 18.37 -3.80
CA VAL A 157 6.26 19.07 -3.42
C VAL A 157 7.26 19.10 -4.56
N GLU A 158 8.20 20.04 -4.56
CA GLU A 158 9.28 20.08 -5.57
C GLU A 158 10.24 18.89 -5.42
N LYS A 159 10.56 18.51 -4.16
CA LYS A 159 11.45 17.40 -3.85
C LYS A 159 10.88 16.60 -2.68
N GLU A 160 10.92 15.27 -2.81
CA GLU A 160 10.49 14.38 -1.73
C GLU A 160 11.40 14.50 -0.49
N PRO A 161 10.83 14.43 0.71
CA PRO A 161 11.59 14.40 1.96
C PRO A 161 12.55 13.21 2.02
N GLU A 162 13.70 13.41 2.65
CA GLU A 162 14.72 12.36 2.82
C GLU A 162 14.19 11.12 3.58
N ILE A 163 13.16 11.28 4.40
CA ILE A 163 12.53 10.15 5.11
C ILE A 163 11.95 9.08 4.17
N TYR A 164 11.69 9.42 2.90
CA TYR A 164 11.21 8.47 1.89
C TYR A 164 12.35 7.81 1.10
N VAL A 165 13.60 8.21 1.34
CA VAL A 165 14.76 7.55 0.76
C VAL A 165 14.95 6.20 1.45
N LEU A 166 15.07 5.14 0.64
CA LEU A 166 15.35 3.82 1.19
C LEU A 166 16.70 3.83 1.90
N PRO A 167 16.80 3.36 3.15
CA PRO A 167 18.08 3.27 3.84
C PRO A 167 19.01 2.33 3.08
N GLU A 168 20.31 2.65 3.10
CA GLU A 168 21.32 1.71 2.63
C GLU A 168 21.26 0.45 3.49
N VAL A 169 21.02 -0.67 2.84
CA VAL A 169 21.05 -1.98 3.52
C VAL A 169 22.53 -2.35 3.69
N ASN A 170 23.00 -2.37 4.93
CA ASN A 170 24.30 -2.94 5.22
C ASN A 170 24.27 -4.42 4.81
N GLU A 171 25.13 -4.80 3.88
CA GLU A 171 25.32 -6.21 3.55
C GLU A 171 25.75 -6.90 4.85
N ARG A 172 25.01 -7.93 5.24
CA ARG A 172 25.44 -8.76 6.37
C ARG A 172 26.82 -9.29 6.03
N ALA A 173 27.78 -9.00 6.89
CA ALA A 173 29.00 -9.78 6.89
C ALA A 173 28.59 -11.27 7.06
N GLU A 174 28.90 -12.09 6.07
CA GLU A 174 28.72 -13.54 6.10
C GLU A 174 29.47 -14.15 7.29
#